data_a67f4a46112933b9ebb7eaef013495d7
#
_entry.id   a67f4a46112933b9ebb7eaef013495d7
#
_cell.length_a   1.000
_cell.length_b   1.000
_cell.length_c   1.000
_cell.angle_alpha   90.00
_cell.angle_beta   90.00
_cell.angle_gamma   90.00
#
_symmetry.space_group_name_H-M   'P 1'
#
loop_
_entity.id
_entity.type
_entity.pdbx_description
1 polymer ?
#
loop_
_entity_poly.entity_id
_entity_poly.type
_entity_poly.pdbx_seq_one_letter_code
_entity_poly.pdbx_strand_id
1 'polypeptide(L)'
;MGALVLALVATWVRDDLLHRPGSVGVVSDSELEPTKWKIFGERLVDENPFIRLSIASVGLPEGTEFEQYVIRMRRTATTAVVDDQGRVLLMWRHRFIIDRWVWELPGGYVDQAEDAAAAAAREVEEETGWRPSARPELVLTFQPMIGNGDAPQDLYYVVGAEHVGRPDKNETDRIAWVALDDAEKMIERGEIVGAATVIGILYARARQYDRS
;
A
#
# COMPACT_ATOMS: atom_id res chain seq x y z
N MET A 1 -26.62 7.15 -7.05
CA MET A 1 -26.10 5.78 -6.92
C MET A 1 -24.77 5.71 -6.14
N GLY A 2 -24.03 6.80 -5.96
CA GLY A 2 -22.76 6.79 -5.23
C GLY A 2 -22.86 6.69 -3.69
N ALA A 3 -23.89 7.26 -3.10
CA ALA A 3 -24.05 7.27 -1.63
C ALA A 3 -24.34 5.89 -1.01
N LEU A 4 -24.91 4.96 -1.78
CA LEU A 4 -25.27 3.62 -1.28
C LEU A 4 -24.05 2.69 -1.21
N VAL A 5 -23.06 2.87 -2.07
CA VAL A 5 -21.84 2.06 -2.11
C VAL A 5 -20.88 2.48 -0.98
N LEU A 6 -20.75 3.78 -0.69
CA LEU A 6 -19.96 4.28 0.43
C LEU A 6 -20.55 3.90 1.80
N ALA A 7 -21.88 3.91 1.92
CA ALA A 7 -22.54 3.44 3.13
C ALA A 7 -22.32 1.94 3.39
N LEU A 8 -22.25 1.11 2.34
CA LEU A 8 -21.97 -0.33 2.45
C LEU A 8 -20.50 -0.61 2.83
N VAL A 9 -19.55 0.15 2.31
CA VAL A 9 -18.13 0.00 2.68
C VAL A 9 -17.89 0.48 4.10
N ALA A 10 -18.50 1.61 4.51
CA ALA A 10 -18.39 2.13 5.87
C ALA A 10 -19.06 1.21 6.90
N THR A 11 -20.18 0.56 6.54
CA THR A 11 -20.85 -0.40 7.42
C THR A 11 -20.08 -1.72 7.52
N TRP A 12 -19.44 -2.15 6.45
CA TRP A 12 -18.64 -3.38 6.43
C TRP A 12 -17.35 -3.25 7.26
N VAL A 13 -16.70 -2.09 7.21
CA VAL A 13 -15.50 -1.80 8.03
C VAL A 13 -15.85 -1.61 9.52
N ARG A 14 -17.10 -1.22 9.83
CA ARG A 14 -17.50 -0.86 11.20
C ARG A 14 -17.81 -2.04 12.12
N ASP A 15 -18.35 -3.14 11.62
CA ASP A 15 -18.87 -4.22 12.47
C ASP A 15 -17.93 -5.44 12.60
N ASP A 16 -17.00 -5.68 11.67
CA ASP A 16 -16.22 -6.92 11.66
C ASP A 16 -14.74 -6.79 12.09
N LEU A 17 -14.18 -5.58 12.15
CA LEU A 17 -12.76 -5.43 12.52
C LEU A 17 -12.51 -5.19 14.00
N LEU A 18 -13.51 -4.86 14.81
CA LEU A 18 -13.26 -4.39 16.17
C LEU A 18 -13.71 -5.31 17.31
N HIS A 19 -14.60 -6.27 17.12
CA HIS A 19 -14.99 -7.16 18.21
C HIS A 19 -15.73 -8.42 17.72
N ARG A 20 -15.00 -9.45 17.25
CA ARG A 20 -15.29 -10.89 17.44
C ARG A 20 -14.15 -11.70 16.83
N PRO A 21 -13.72 -12.81 17.46
CA PRO A 21 -13.25 -13.95 16.69
C PRO A 21 -14.48 -14.51 15.97
N GLY A 22 -14.96 -13.78 14.97
CA GLY A 22 -16.03 -14.17 14.09
C GLY A 22 -15.41 -15.19 13.15
N SER A 23 -15.85 -16.43 13.27
CA SER A 23 -15.70 -17.41 12.22
C SER A 23 -16.17 -16.76 10.92
N VAL A 24 -15.24 -16.43 10.03
CA VAL A 24 -15.57 -16.33 8.61
C VAL A 24 -16.28 -17.64 8.32
N GLY A 25 -17.57 -17.58 8.00
CA GLY A 25 -18.30 -18.74 7.58
C GLY A 25 -17.72 -19.19 6.25
N VAL A 26 -16.59 -19.89 6.34
CA VAL A 26 -16.08 -20.65 5.22
C VAL A 26 -17.14 -21.69 4.95
N VAL A 27 -17.83 -21.58 3.83
CA VAL A 27 -18.59 -22.70 3.27
C VAL A 27 -17.53 -23.73 2.93
N SER A 28 -17.15 -24.53 3.92
CA SER A 28 -16.29 -25.68 3.69
C SER A 28 -17.20 -26.82 3.25
N ASP A 29 -17.24 -27.08 1.98
CA ASP A 29 -17.38 -28.46 1.56
C ASP A 29 -16.13 -29.19 2.08
N SER A 30 -16.30 -29.91 3.16
CA SER A 30 -15.22 -30.64 3.88
C SER A 30 -14.61 -31.78 3.06
N GLU A 31 -14.89 -31.85 1.77
CA GLU A 31 -14.42 -32.90 0.84
C GLU A 31 -13.61 -32.35 -0.34
N LEU A 32 -13.44 -31.03 -0.49
CA LEU A 32 -12.65 -30.48 -1.59
C LEU A 32 -11.20 -30.28 -1.15
N GLU A 33 -10.31 -31.06 -1.75
CA GLU A 33 -8.87 -30.83 -1.68
C GLU A 33 -8.56 -29.39 -2.16
N PRO A 34 -7.66 -28.65 -1.47
CA PRO A 34 -7.31 -27.30 -1.89
C PRO A 34 -6.80 -27.28 -3.33
N THR A 35 -7.41 -26.49 -4.19
CA THR A 35 -6.98 -26.31 -5.58
C THR A 35 -5.67 -25.53 -5.61
N LYS A 36 -4.55 -26.25 -5.63
CA LYS A 36 -3.21 -25.66 -5.78
C LYS A 36 -2.69 -25.88 -7.19
N TRP A 37 -2.37 -24.80 -7.87
CA TRP A 37 -1.73 -24.86 -9.19
C TRP A 37 -0.31 -25.39 -9.07
N LYS A 38 0.12 -26.16 -10.06
CA LYS A 38 1.49 -26.68 -10.14
C LYS A 38 2.36 -25.66 -10.86
N ILE A 39 3.56 -25.42 -10.34
CA ILE A 39 4.58 -24.64 -11.01
C ILE A 39 5.62 -25.63 -11.52
N PHE A 40 5.76 -25.76 -12.83
CA PHE A 40 6.70 -26.69 -13.48
C PHE A 40 8.09 -26.09 -13.59
N GLY A 41 8.18 -24.78 -13.66
CA GLY A 41 9.44 -24.04 -13.71
C GLY A 41 9.22 -22.55 -13.92
N GLU A 42 10.27 -21.79 -13.74
CA GLU A 42 10.30 -20.35 -13.96
C GLU A 42 11.60 -20.00 -14.68
N ARG A 43 11.52 -19.31 -15.80
CA ARG A 43 12.67 -18.83 -16.56
C ARG A 43 12.77 -17.31 -16.49
N LEU A 44 13.97 -16.81 -16.24
CA LEU A 44 14.27 -15.39 -16.25
C LEU A 44 14.11 -14.82 -17.65
N VAL A 45 13.45 -13.66 -17.77
CA VAL A 45 13.37 -12.86 -19.00
C VAL A 45 14.34 -11.69 -18.90
N ASP A 46 14.27 -10.91 -17.80
CA ASP A 46 15.12 -9.76 -17.55
C ASP A 46 15.14 -9.41 -16.06
N GLU A 47 16.21 -8.77 -15.59
CA GLU A 47 16.27 -8.27 -14.21
C GLU A 47 17.15 -7.02 -14.09
N ASN A 48 16.80 -6.20 -13.11
CA ASN A 48 17.59 -5.08 -12.63
C ASN A 48 17.55 -5.05 -11.08
N PRO A 49 18.21 -4.10 -10.40
CA PRO A 49 18.20 -4.04 -8.93
C PRO A 49 16.82 -3.95 -8.26
N PHE A 50 15.77 -3.58 -9.00
CA PHE A 50 14.44 -3.31 -8.47
C PHE A 50 13.39 -4.33 -8.89
N ILE A 51 13.53 -4.90 -10.09
CA ILE A 51 12.51 -5.74 -10.73
C ILE A 51 13.19 -6.97 -11.34
N ARG A 52 12.57 -8.14 -11.11
CA ARG A 52 12.84 -9.38 -11.83
C ARG A 52 11.59 -9.78 -12.62
N LEU A 53 11.74 -9.87 -13.94
CA LEU A 53 10.70 -10.34 -14.84
C LEU A 53 11.02 -11.78 -15.26
N SER A 54 10.08 -12.67 -15.05
CA SER A 54 10.20 -14.08 -15.45
C SER A 54 8.93 -14.58 -16.10
N ILE A 55 9.01 -15.79 -16.67
CA ILE A 55 7.87 -16.55 -17.19
C ILE A 55 7.79 -17.85 -16.42
N ALA A 56 6.67 -18.07 -15.74
CA ALA A 56 6.35 -19.29 -15.05
C ALA A 56 5.51 -20.22 -15.93
N SER A 57 5.86 -21.50 -16.00
CA SER A 57 5.03 -22.55 -16.58
C SER A 57 4.16 -23.14 -15.49
N VAL A 58 2.84 -23.09 -15.67
CA VAL A 58 1.85 -23.39 -14.65
C VAL A 58 0.83 -24.40 -15.16
N GLY A 59 0.42 -25.33 -14.30
CA GLY A 59 -0.63 -26.30 -14.58
C GLY A 59 -1.81 -26.16 -13.63
N LEU A 60 -3.00 -26.13 -14.20
CA LEU A 60 -4.26 -26.15 -13.47
C LEU A 60 -4.61 -27.57 -12.99
N PRO A 61 -5.47 -27.72 -11.97
CA PRO A 61 -5.86 -29.03 -11.46
C PRO A 61 -6.50 -29.95 -12.51
N GLU A 62 -7.25 -29.40 -13.46
CA GLU A 62 -7.86 -30.15 -14.56
C GLU A 62 -6.87 -30.52 -15.70
N GLY A 63 -5.59 -30.13 -15.61
CA GLY A 63 -4.56 -30.49 -16.53
C GLY A 63 -4.23 -29.48 -17.63
N THR A 64 -4.92 -28.33 -17.66
CA THR A 64 -4.54 -27.22 -18.56
C THR A 64 -3.20 -26.63 -18.14
N GLU A 65 -2.30 -26.43 -19.09
CA GLU A 65 -1.00 -25.82 -18.89
C GLU A 65 -0.89 -24.50 -19.68
N PHE A 66 -0.24 -23.50 -19.09
CA PHE A 66 0.02 -22.22 -19.74
C PHE A 66 1.27 -21.54 -19.17
N GLU A 67 1.76 -20.53 -19.87
CA GLU A 67 2.84 -19.66 -19.40
C GLU A 67 2.28 -18.32 -18.95
N GLN A 68 2.78 -17.80 -17.81
CA GLN A 68 2.42 -16.51 -17.28
C GLN A 68 3.66 -15.66 -16.97
N TYR A 69 3.60 -14.38 -17.33
CA TYR A 69 4.60 -13.42 -16.86
C TYR A 69 4.43 -13.17 -15.36
N VAL A 70 5.55 -13.20 -14.65
CA VAL A 70 5.64 -12.95 -13.22
C VAL A 70 6.61 -11.82 -12.97
N ILE A 71 6.16 -10.79 -12.24
CA ILE A 71 6.98 -9.67 -11.81
C ILE A 71 7.29 -9.86 -10.33
N ARG A 72 8.59 -9.84 -9.96
CA ARG A 72 9.01 -9.79 -8.54
C ARG A 72 9.70 -8.48 -8.28
N MET A 73 9.26 -7.80 -7.23
CA MET A 73 9.78 -6.50 -6.83
C MET A 73 10.34 -6.56 -5.41
N ARG A 74 11.24 -5.65 -5.12
CA ARG A 74 11.72 -5.45 -3.75
C ARG A 74 10.59 -4.94 -2.86
N ARG A 75 10.71 -5.25 -1.57
CA ARG A 75 9.81 -4.73 -0.53
C ARG A 75 9.89 -3.21 -0.48
N THR A 76 8.73 -2.56 -0.33
CA THR A 76 8.64 -1.12 -0.12
C THR A 76 7.98 -0.82 1.22
N ALA A 77 8.29 0.35 1.78
CA ALA A 77 7.68 0.89 2.98
C ALA A 77 7.03 2.23 2.64
N THR A 78 5.75 2.37 2.93
CA THR A 78 4.98 3.62 2.74
C THR A 78 4.45 4.07 4.09
N THR A 79 4.48 5.36 4.40
CA THR A 79 4.12 5.87 5.72
C THR A 79 2.97 6.87 5.68
N ALA A 80 1.90 6.57 6.39
CA ALA A 80 0.86 7.54 6.71
C ALA A 80 1.29 8.36 7.94
N VAL A 81 1.79 9.56 7.70
CA VAL A 81 2.13 10.54 8.75
C VAL A 81 0.92 11.42 8.99
N VAL A 82 0.38 11.41 10.20
CA VAL A 82 -0.82 12.19 10.57
C VAL A 82 -0.47 13.16 11.70
N ASP A 83 -0.92 14.40 11.58
CA ASP A 83 -0.72 15.40 12.64
C ASP A 83 -1.83 15.37 13.70
N ASP A 84 -1.70 16.22 14.72
CA ASP A 84 -2.67 16.39 15.81
C ASP A 84 -4.00 17.01 15.38
N GLN A 85 -4.05 17.60 14.17
CA GLN A 85 -5.26 18.16 13.56
C GLN A 85 -5.98 17.17 12.64
N GLY A 86 -5.51 15.91 12.55
CA GLY A 86 -6.09 14.90 11.68
C GLY A 86 -5.81 15.13 10.19
N ARG A 87 -4.68 15.77 9.87
CA ARG A 87 -4.21 15.95 8.49
C ARG A 87 -3.12 14.92 8.19
N VAL A 88 -3.12 14.40 6.97
CA VAL A 88 -2.10 13.48 6.46
C VAL A 88 -1.09 14.24 5.59
N LEU A 89 0.18 13.88 5.72
CA LEU A 89 1.27 14.42 4.89
C LEU A 89 1.26 13.74 3.54
N LEU A 90 1.09 14.52 2.48
CA LEU A 90 1.09 14.06 1.09
C LEU A 90 2.13 14.81 0.27
N MET A 91 2.66 14.14 -0.74
CA MET A 91 3.55 14.70 -1.74
C MET A 91 2.94 14.62 -3.13
N TRP A 92 3.15 15.68 -3.93
CA TRP A 92 2.71 15.78 -5.32
C TRP A 92 3.88 15.49 -6.24
N ARG A 93 3.75 14.46 -7.09
CA ARG A 93 4.81 14.04 -8.01
C ARG A 93 4.27 13.54 -9.33
N HIS A 94 5.09 13.61 -10.36
CA HIS A 94 4.78 13.05 -11.67
C HIS A 94 5.18 11.57 -11.74
N ARG A 95 4.23 10.71 -12.02
CA ARG A 95 4.46 9.28 -12.29
C ARG A 95 4.48 9.04 -13.80
N PHE A 96 5.68 9.01 -14.37
CA PHE A 96 5.90 8.94 -15.82
C PHE A 96 5.27 7.70 -16.48
N ILE A 97 5.20 6.57 -15.76
CA ILE A 97 4.62 5.31 -16.29
C ILE A 97 3.14 5.48 -16.66
N ILE A 98 2.40 6.27 -15.90
CA ILE A 98 0.98 6.56 -16.17
C ILE A 98 0.77 7.97 -16.72
N ASP A 99 1.86 8.73 -16.92
CA ASP A 99 1.89 10.11 -17.40
C ASP A 99 0.92 11.02 -16.63
N ARG A 100 0.97 10.96 -15.29
CA ARG A 100 0.06 11.72 -14.43
C ARG A 100 0.78 12.33 -13.24
N TRP A 101 0.32 13.51 -12.85
CA TRP A 101 0.59 14.11 -11.56
C TRP A 101 -0.39 13.57 -10.54
N VAL A 102 0.12 13.07 -9.41
CA VAL A 102 -0.68 12.42 -8.38
C VAL A 102 -0.19 12.80 -6.98
N TRP A 103 -1.09 12.72 -6.02
CA TRP A 103 -0.75 12.82 -4.61
C TRP A 103 -0.47 11.45 -4.03
N GLU A 104 0.60 11.34 -3.26
CA GLU A 104 1.04 10.08 -2.66
C GLU A 104 1.52 10.26 -1.23
N LEU A 105 1.44 9.20 -0.45
CA LEU A 105 2.16 9.08 0.81
C LEU A 105 3.66 8.91 0.53
N PRO A 106 4.55 9.43 1.39
CA PRO A 106 5.98 9.18 1.27
C PRO A 106 6.31 7.70 1.47
N GLY A 107 7.29 7.22 0.71
CA GLY A 107 7.75 5.85 0.82
C GLY A 107 8.58 5.38 -0.36
N GLY A 108 9.42 4.38 -0.09
CA GLY A 108 10.36 3.84 -1.05
C GLY A 108 10.81 2.43 -0.73
N TYR A 109 11.91 2.01 -1.31
CA TYR A 109 12.44 0.67 -1.13
C TYR A 109 13.11 0.49 0.23
N VAL A 110 12.89 -0.68 0.82
CA VAL A 110 13.65 -1.13 1.99
C VAL A 110 14.97 -1.72 1.51
N ASP A 111 16.09 -1.16 1.96
CA ASP A 111 17.40 -1.64 1.59
C ASP A 111 17.72 -3.00 2.21
N GLN A 112 18.65 -3.73 1.57
CA GLN A 112 19.06 -5.04 2.05
C GLN A 112 19.69 -4.89 3.44
N ALA A 113 19.16 -5.64 4.42
CA ALA A 113 19.54 -5.59 5.82
C ALA A 113 19.13 -4.29 6.58
N GLU A 114 18.39 -3.38 5.95
CA GLU A 114 17.80 -2.23 6.63
C GLU A 114 16.58 -2.67 7.45
N ASP A 115 16.42 -2.07 8.63
CA ASP A 115 15.18 -2.19 9.39
C ASP A 115 14.05 -1.44 8.66
N ALA A 116 12.96 -2.13 8.35
CA ALA A 116 11.92 -1.58 7.50
C ALA A 116 11.20 -0.36 8.10
N ALA A 117 11.12 -0.25 9.45
CA ALA A 117 10.58 0.96 10.08
C ALA A 117 11.58 2.12 10.05
N ALA A 118 12.89 1.83 10.03
CA ALA A 118 13.91 2.85 9.82
C ALA A 118 13.87 3.36 8.38
N ALA A 119 13.73 2.46 7.39
CA ALA A 119 13.51 2.82 5.99
C ALA A 119 12.27 3.72 5.85
N ALA A 120 11.14 3.33 6.45
CA ALA A 120 9.91 4.12 6.44
C ALA A 120 10.12 5.55 6.97
N ALA A 121 10.87 5.71 8.07
CA ALA A 121 11.17 7.04 8.62
C ALA A 121 12.13 7.85 7.74
N ARG A 122 13.16 7.19 7.18
CA ARG A 122 14.15 7.80 6.28
C ARG A 122 13.48 8.35 5.01
N GLU A 123 12.63 7.55 4.36
CA GLU A 123 11.90 7.97 3.15
C GLU A 123 10.99 9.17 3.42
N VAL A 124 10.29 9.21 4.57
CA VAL A 124 9.51 10.39 4.94
C VAL A 124 10.39 11.63 4.99
N GLU A 125 11.56 11.56 5.65
CA GLU A 125 12.46 12.70 5.79
C GLU A 125 13.05 13.14 4.44
N GLU A 126 13.54 12.20 3.65
CA GLU A 126 14.19 12.46 2.35
C GLU A 126 13.21 13.05 1.34
N GLU A 127 12.02 12.46 1.20
CA GLU A 127 11.03 12.86 0.20
C GLU A 127 10.23 14.11 0.61
N THR A 128 10.09 14.39 1.91
CA THR A 128 9.21 15.48 2.38
C THR A 128 9.92 16.58 3.16
N GLY A 129 11.11 16.34 3.70
CA GLY A 129 11.77 17.24 4.65
C GLY A 129 11.13 17.24 6.05
N TRP A 130 10.23 16.29 6.32
CA TRP A 130 9.60 16.11 7.63
C TRP A 130 10.09 14.81 8.27
N ARG A 131 10.55 14.90 9.52
CA ARG A 131 10.98 13.75 10.32
C ARG A 131 9.85 13.30 11.22
N PRO A 132 9.44 12.02 11.17
CA PRO A 132 8.47 11.47 12.12
C PRO A 132 8.89 11.70 13.57
N SER A 133 7.96 12.13 14.43
CA SER A 133 8.21 12.38 15.85
C SER A 133 8.45 11.14 16.68
N ALA A 134 8.12 9.96 16.15
CA ALA A 134 8.31 8.65 16.76
C ALA A 134 8.64 7.62 15.67
N ARG A 135 9.09 6.44 16.10
CA ARG A 135 9.28 5.30 15.20
C ARG A 135 7.93 4.93 14.56
N PRO A 136 7.84 4.86 13.21
CA PRO A 136 6.62 4.43 12.54
C PRO A 136 6.22 2.99 12.95
N GLU A 137 4.93 2.79 13.20
CA GLU A 137 4.33 1.49 13.52
C GLU A 137 3.94 0.77 12.23
N LEU A 138 4.40 -0.48 12.05
CA LEU A 138 3.91 -1.34 10.97
C LEU A 138 2.44 -1.69 11.25
N VAL A 139 1.55 -1.35 10.34
CA VAL A 139 0.12 -1.58 10.51
C VAL A 139 -0.42 -2.70 9.64
N LEU A 140 0.13 -2.88 8.44
CA LEU A 140 -0.16 -4.04 7.59
C LEU A 140 0.90 -4.24 6.52
N THR A 141 0.99 -5.48 6.02
CA THR A 141 1.71 -5.82 4.80
C THR A 141 0.69 -6.30 3.77
N PHE A 142 0.82 -5.84 2.54
CA PHE A 142 -0.12 -6.20 1.47
C PHE A 142 0.58 -6.40 0.12
N GLN A 143 -0.16 -6.98 -0.82
CA GLN A 143 0.28 -7.24 -2.19
C GLN A 143 -0.62 -6.48 -3.16
N PRO A 144 -0.14 -5.46 -3.87
CA PRO A 144 -0.99 -4.64 -4.74
C PRO A 144 -1.41 -5.35 -6.03
N MET A 145 -0.74 -6.43 -6.43
CA MET A 145 -0.91 -7.04 -7.74
C MET A 145 -0.73 -8.58 -7.72
N ILE A 146 -1.39 -9.26 -6.78
CA ILE A 146 -1.24 -10.71 -6.54
C ILE A 146 -1.52 -11.60 -7.75
N GLY A 147 -2.20 -11.11 -8.78
CA GLY A 147 -2.52 -11.89 -9.97
C GLY A 147 -1.34 -12.08 -10.93
N ASN A 148 -0.33 -11.20 -10.89
CA ASN A 148 0.80 -11.22 -11.82
C ASN A 148 2.12 -10.73 -11.22
N GLY A 149 2.13 -10.32 -9.95
CA GLY A 149 3.32 -9.81 -9.28
C GLY A 149 3.41 -10.19 -7.82
N ASP A 150 4.65 -10.42 -7.38
CA ASP A 150 5.06 -10.49 -5.99
C ASP A 150 5.78 -9.19 -5.66
N ALA A 151 5.08 -8.26 -5.06
CA ALA A 151 5.53 -6.89 -4.78
C ALA A 151 5.12 -6.49 -3.36
N PRO A 152 5.74 -7.08 -2.32
CA PRO A 152 5.34 -6.85 -0.93
C PRO A 152 5.48 -5.39 -0.54
N GLN A 153 4.41 -4.81 0.00
CA GLN A 153 4.37 -3.45 0.50
C GLN A 153 3.97 -3.41 1.96
N ASP A 154 4.72 -2.65 2.74
CA ASP A 154 4.42 -2.38 4.13
C ASP A 154 3.80 -0.99 4.26
N LEU A 155 2.69 -0.92 4.97
CA LEU A 155 2.13 0.34 5.42
C LEU A 155 2.54 0.61 6.87
N TYR A 156 3.14 1.75 7.07
CA TYR A 156 3.47 2.30 8.37
C TYR A 156 2.54 3.46 8.73
N TYR A 157 2.37 3.67 10.02
CA TYR A 157 1.59 4.78 10.57
C TYR A 157 2.38 5.48 11.68
N VAL A 158 2.31 6.80 11.71
CA VAL A 158 2.91 7.59 12.78
C VAL A 158 2.11 8.88 13.01
N VAL A 159 2.06 9.33 14.26
CA VAL A 159 1.45 10.61 14.63
C VAL A 159 2.56 11.62 14.93
N GLY A 160 2.47 12.76 14.26
CA GLY A 160 3.39 13.86 14.42
C GLY A 160 4.66 13.74 13.58
N ALA A 161 5.11 14.86 13.09
CA ALA A 161 6.42 15.05 12.47
C ALA A 161 6.89 16.47 12.66
N GLU A 162 8.20 16.68 12.64
CA GLU A 162 8.84 18.01 12.67
C GLU A 162 9.47 18.34 11.32
N HIS A 163 9.39 19.59 10.91
CA HIS A 163 10.04 20.03 9.69
C HIS A 163 11.54 20.20 9.94
N VAL A 164 12.36 19.42 9.25
CA VAL A 164 13.82 19.39 9.49
C VAL A 164 14.65 19.83 8.28
N GLY A 165 14.05 19.95 7.10
CA GLY A 165 14.80 20.29 5.90
C GLY A 165 13.95 20.51 4.67
N ARG A 166 14.61 20.50 3.52
CA ARG A 166 13.95 20.57 2.21
C ARG A 166 13.86 19.18 1.63
N PRO A 167 12.74 18.83 0.94
CA PRO A 167 12.62 17.58 0.24
C PRO A 167 13.62 17.45 -0.90
N ASP A 168 13.85 16.23 -1.36
CA ASP A 168 14.55 16.00 -2.62
C ASP A 168 13.71 16.55 -3.77
N LYS A 169 14.27 17.55 -4.48
CA LYS A 169 13.60 18.23 -5.60
C LYS A 169 13.38 17.33 -6.83
N ASN A 170 14.12 16.23 -6.92
CA ASN A 170 13.98 15.29 -8.03
C ASN A 170 12.78 14.36 -7.84
N GLU A 171 12.30 14.21 -6.61
CA GLU A 171 11.26 13.24 -6.27
C GLU A 171 9.92 13.90 -5.95
N THR A 172 9.93 15.13 -5.43
CA THR A 172 8.73 15.80 -4.94
C THR A 172 8.65 17.24 -5.43
N ASP A 173 7.54 17.61 -6.09
CA ASP A 173 7.27 18.98 -6.53
C ASP A 173 6.61 19.82 -5.43
N ARG A 174 5.63 19.25 -4.73
CA ARG A 174 4.88 19.91 -3.64
C ARG A 174 4.61 18.96 -2.49
N ILE A 175 4.53 19.53 -1.29
CA ILE A 175 4.15 18.84 -0.07
C ILE A 175 2.97 19.56 0.56
N ALA A 176 2.01 18.81 1.08
CA ALA A 176 0.85 19.36 1.76
C ALA A 176 0.43 18.48 2.94
N TRP A 177 -0.03 19.15 4.00
CA TRP A 177 -0.83 18.54 5.04
C TRP A 177 -2.30 18.64 4.63
N VAL A 178 -2.96 17.54 4.38
CA VAL A 178 -4.33 17.46 3.85
C VAL A 178 -5.23 16.83 4.91
N ALA A 179 -6.37 17.46 5.19
CA ALA A 179 -7.35 16.86 6.10
C ALA A 179 -7.80 15.49 5.56
N LEU A 180 -7.94 14.49 6.44
CA LEU A 180 -8.29 13.12 6.01
C LEU A 180 -9.61 13.07 5.23
N ASP A 181 -10.61 13.90 5.60
CA ASP A 181 -11.87 14.03 4.85
C ASP A 181 -11.69 14.55 3.42
N ASP A 182 -10.73 15.45 3.22
CA ASP A 182 -10.42 15.98 1.89
C ASP A 182 -9.56 15.00 1.09
N ALA A 183 -8.67 14.26 1.73
CA ALA A 183 -7.90 13.19 1.11
C ALA A 183 -8.80 12.07 0.56
N GLU A 184 -9.90 11.71 1.26
CA GLU A 184 -10.90 10.77 0.73
C GLU A 184 -11.56 11.31 -0.55
N LYS A 185 -11.94 12.59 -0.58
CA LYS A 185 -12.48 13.23 -1.80
C LYS A 185 -11.47 13.28 -2.94
N MET A 186 -10.16 13.40 -2.63
CA MET A 186 -9.09 13.34 -3.63
C MET A 186 -8.97 11.95 -4.24
N ILE A 187 -9.24 10.88 -3.48
CA ILE A 187 -9.35 9.51 -4.03
C ILE A 187 -10.52 9.43 -5.01
N GLU A 188 -11.70 9.92 -4.62
CA GLU A 188 -12.91 9.92 -5.47
C GLU A 188 -12.70 10.70 -6.78
N ARG A 189 -11.94 11.80 -6.74
CA ARG A 189 -11.62 12.61 -7.93
C ARG A 189 -10.46 12.04 -8.77
N GLY A 190 -9.83 10.96 -8.32
CA GLY A 190 -8.68 10.35 -8.99
C GLY A 190 -7.40 11.18 -8.93
N GLU A 191 -7.26 12.07 -7.95
CA GLU A 191 -6.03 12.79 -7.67
C GLU A 191 -5.05 11.93 -6.88
N ILE A 192 -5.57 10.93 -6.16
CA ILE A 192 -4.87 9.85 -5.47
C ILE A 192 -5.28 8.53 -6.12
N VAL A 193 -4.31 7.79 -6.68
CA VAL A 193 -4.58 6.55 -7.43
C VAL A 193 -3.71 5.37 -6.99
N GLY A 194 -2.63 5.63 -6.27
CA GLY A 194 -1.70 4.59 -5.80
C GLY A 194 -2.31 3.74 -4.68
N ALA A 195 -2.27 2.41 -4.82
CA ALA A 195 -2.89 1.48 -3.86
C ALA A 195 -2.40 1.73 -2.41
N ALA A 196 -1.09 1.88 -2.20
CA ALA A 196 -0.52 2.13 -0.87
C ALA A 196 -1.08 3.41 -0.24
N THR A 197 -1.20 4.48 -1.03
CA THR A 197 -1.74 5.76 -0.56
C THR A 197 -3.22 5.66 -0.22
N VAL A 198 -4.01 5.01 -1.08
CA VAL A 198 -5.46 4.79 -0.82
C VAL A 198 -5.64 4.00 0.48
N ILE A 199 -4.94 2.87 0.62
CA ILE A 199 -5.02 2.03 1.82
C ILE A 199 -4.59 2.82 3.06
N GLY A 200 -3.48 3.58 2.98
CA GLY A 200 -2.96 4.37 4.08
C GLY A 200 -3.89 5.47 4.56
N ILE A 201 -4.56 6.17 3.64
CA ILE A 201 -5.56 7.19 3.97
C ILE A 201 -6.78 6.56 4.64
N LEU A 202 -7.32 5.47 4.08
CA LEU A 202 -8.48 4.77 4.64
C LEU A 202 -8.15 4.20 6.03
N TYR A 203 -6.94 3.65 6.21
CA TYR A 203 -6.48 3.19 7.52
C TYR A 203 -6.38 4.34 8.54
N ALA A 204 -5.73 5.45 8.15
CA ALA A 204 -5.59 6.63 9.02
C ALA A 204 -6.97 7.20 9.43
N ARG A 205 -7.92 7.16 8.48
CA ARG A 205 -9.29 7.58 8.72
C ARG A 205 -10.00 6.69 9.74
N ALA A 206 -9.87 5.37 9.62
CA ALA A 206 -10.44 4.43 10.59
C ALA A 206 -9.86 4.66 12.00
N ARG A 207 -8.54 4.84 12.10
CA ARG A 207 -7.86 5.13 13.38
C ARG A 207 -8.30 6.45 14.03
N GLN A 208 -8.74 7.43 13.25
CA GLN A 208 -9.25 8.70 13.77
C GLN A 208 -10.62 8.52 14.45
N TYR A 209 -11.49 7.70 13.88
CA TYR A 209 -12.81 7.39 14.46
C TYR A 209 -12.68 6.63 15.80
N ASP A 210 -11.69 5.78 15.96
CA ASP A 210 -11.49 5.03 17.21
C ASP A 210 -11.00 5.89 18.37
N ARG A 211 -10.54 7.11 18.10
CA ARG A 211 -10.03 8.06 19.11
C ARG A 211 -11.04 9.15 19.48
N SER A 212 -12.14 9.29 18.76
CA SER A 212 -13.21 10.25 18.97
C SER A 212 -14.40 9.65 19.72
#